data_576ec409cd732ad027aed9dde26aff9d
#
_entry.id   576ec409cd732ad027aed9dde26aff9d
#
_cell.length_a   1.000
_cell.length_b   1.000
_cell.length_c   1.000
_cell.angle_alpha   90.00
_cell.angle_beta   90.00
_cell.angle_gamma   90.00
#
_symmetry.space_group_name_H-M   'P 1'
#
loop_
_entity.id
_entity.type
_entity.pdbx_description
1 polymer ?
#
loop_
_entity_poly.entity_id
_entity_poly.type
_entity_poly.pdbx_seq_one_letter_code
_entity_poly.pdbx_strand_id
1 'polypeptide(L)' 'VPSFDVGDEVVHESFGEGVIIGVQQNGRLIQVRFDDKERLLMADMAPMRRLAG' A
#
# COMPACT_ATOMS: atom_id res chain seq x y z
N VAL A 1 -2.49 -15.04 2.23
CA VAL A 1 -1.69 -13.93 2.74
C VAL A 1 -1.64 -12.84 1.69
N PRO A 2 -2.13 -11.65 2.01
CA PRO A 2 -2.08 -10.57 1.04
C PRO A 2 -0.63 -10.20 0.76
N SER A 3 -0.31 -10.06 -0.49
CA SER A 3 1.02 -9.62 -0.88
C SER A 3 0.88 -8.42 -1.81
N PHE A 4 1.75 -7.44 -1.58
CA PHE A 4 1.75 -6.20 -2.32
C PHE A 4 3.11 -6.03 -2.99
N ASP A 5 3.11 -5.54 -4.20
CA ASP A 5 4.34 -5.30 -4.95
C ASP A 5 4.43 -3.83 -5.34
N VAL A 6 5.65 -3.39 -5.58
CA VAL A 6 5.88 -2.03 -6.06
C VAL A 6 5.17 -1.85 -7.39
N GLY A 7 4.43 -0.75 -7.49
CA GLY A 7 3.65 -0.45 -8.68
C GLY A 7 2.20 -0.85 -8.58
N ASP A 8 1.83 -1.59 -7.54
CA ASP A 8 0.44 -1.97 -7.35
C ASP A 8 -0.39 -0.79 -6.89
N GLU A 9 -1.59 -0.72 -7.40
CA GLU A 9 -2.54 0.30 -6.97
C GLU A 9 -3.41 -0.25 -5.85
N VAL A 10 -3.57 0.54 -4.80
CA VAL A 10 -4.35 0.14 -3.64
C VAL A 10 -5.30 1.26 -3.26
N VAL A 11 -6.31 0.91 -2.48
CA VAL A 11 -7.21 1.89 -1.91
C VAL A 11 -7.24 1.71 -0.41
N HIS A 12 -6.98 2.79 0.31
CA HIS A 12 -6.97 2.81 1.77
C HIS A 12 -8.28 3.41 2.24
N GLU A 13 -8.83 2.86 3.32
CA GLU A 13 -10.11 3.32 3.83
C GLU A 13 -10.10 4.80 4.20
N SER A 14 -9.01 5.26 4.76
CA SER A 14 -8.92 6.65 5.24
C SER A 14 -8.21 7.57 4.26
N PHE A 15 -7.23 7.06 3.53
CA PHE A 15 -6.38 7.90 2.68
C PHE A 15 -6.77 7.86 1.22
N GLY A 16 -7.62 6.92 0.83
CA GLY A 16 -8.03 6.83 -0.57
C GLY A 16 -7.06 6.03 -1.41
N GLU A 17 -7.05 6.32 -2.69
CA GLU A 17 -6.25 5.57 -3.65
C GLU A 17 -4.78 5.96 -3.58
N GLY A 18 -3.92 4.97 -3.73
CA GLY A 18 -2.50 5.20 -3.74
C GLY A 18 -1.77 4.14 -4.54
N VAL A 19 -0.47 4.32 -4.69
CA VAL A 19 0.38 3.40 -5.42
C VAL A 19 1.53 2.98 -4.52
N ILE A 20 1.82 1.69 -4.50
CA ILE A 20 2.92 1.17 -3.70
C ILE A 20 4.23 1.52 -4.39
N ILE A 21 5.11 2.22 -3.67
CA ILE A 21 6.40 2.64 -4.20
C ILE A 21 7.56 1.93 -3.52
N GLY A 22 7.30 1.18 -2.46
CA GLY A 22 8.35 0.42 -1.79
C GLY A 22 7.79 -0.68 -0.93
N VAL A 23 8.52 -1.77 -0.83
CA VAL A 23 8.13 -2.91 0.01
C VAL A 23 9.33 -3.26 0.86
N GLN A 24 9.12 -3.38 2.17
CA GLN A 24 10.18 -3.66 3.12
C GLN A 24 9.78 -4.80 4.04
N GLN A 25 10.77 -5.41 4.68
CA GLN A 25 10.58 -6.46 5.68
C GLN A 25 9.71 -7.60 5.15
N ASN A 26 10.09 -8.10 3.97
CA ASN A 26 9.41 -9.24 3.35
C ASN A 26 7.92 -9.00 3.13
N GLY A 27 7.57 -7.76 2.82
CA GLY A 27 6.21 -7.41 2.52
C GLY A 27 5.38 -6.97 3.72
N ARG A 28 5.99 -6.88 4.88
CA ARG A 28 5.27 -6.42 6.07
C ARG A 28 5.07 -4.92 6.11
N LEU A 29 6.06 -4.19 5.63
CA LEU A 29 5.99 -2.74 5.55
C LEU A 29 5.92 -2.34 4.10
N ILE A 30 4.97 -1.50 3.78
CA ILE A 30 4.83 -1.00 2.41
C ILE A 30 4.79 0.51 2.46
N GLN A 31 5.45 1.10 1.48
CA GLN A 31 5.43 2.55 1.33
C GLN A 31 4.47 2.86 0.19
N VAL A 32 3.46 3.66 0.50
CA VAL A 32 2.38 3.96 -0.44
C VAL A 32 2.31 5.46 -0.65
N ARG A 33 2.19 5.84 -1.89
CA ARG A 33 2.05 7.25 -2.24
C ARG A 33 0.58 7.57 -2.50
N PHE A 34 0.02 8.43 -1.67
CA PHE A 34 -1.35 8.92 -1.80
C PHE A 34 -1.29 10.36 -2.26
N ASP A 35 -1.83 10.63 -3.45
CA ASP A 35 -1.84 11.97 -4.00
C ASP A 35 -0.45 12.61 -3.93
N ASP A 36 -0.24 13.48 -2.95
CA ASP A 36 1.03 14.20 -2.81
C ASP A 36 1.78 13.80 -1.55
N LYS A 37 1.35 12.72 -0.89
CA LYS A 37 1.98 12.30 0.37
C LYS A 37 2.35 10.83 0.31
N GLU A 38 3.44 10.49 0.97
CA GLU A 38 3.90 9.13 1.09
C GLU A 38 3.74 8.69 2.54
N ARG A 39 3.26 7.47 2.71
CA ARG A 39 3.08 6.90 4.04
C ARG A 39 3.63 5.49 4.09
N LEU A 40 4.21 5.16 5.23
CA LEU A 40 4.70 3.81 5.49
C LEU A 40 3.64 3.08 6.30
N LEU A 41 3.14 1.99 5.76
CA LEU A 41 2.03 1.27 6.36
C LEU A 41 2.40 -0.18 6.61
N MET A 42 1.79 -0.77 7.63
CA MET A 42 1.95 -2.20 7.90
C MET A 42 0.92 -2.97 7.08
N ALA A 43 1.42 -3.82 6.21
CA ALA A 43 0.57 -4.48 5.23
C ALA A 43 -0.55 -5.31 5.86
N ASP A 44 -0.26 -5.96 6.98
CA ASP A 44 -1.24 -6.82 7.61
C ASP A 44 -2.21 -6.07 8.53
N MET A 45 -1.98 -4.79 8.78
CA MET A 45 -2.84 -4.00 9.66
C MET A 45 -3.51 -2.84 8.96
N ALA A 46 -3.03 -2.45 7.82
CA ALA A 46 -3.60 -1.31 7.12
C ALA A 46 -4.94 -1.71 6.47
N PRO A 47 -5.98 -0.91 6.67
CA PRO A 47 -7.29 -1.22 6.07
C PRO A 47 -7.32 -0.81 4.60
N MET A 48 -6.60 -1.53 3.78
CA MET A 48 -6.54 -1.21 2.36
C MET A 48 -6.57 -2.50 1.57
N ARG A 49 -6.92 -2.38 0.31
CA ARG A 49 -6.97 -3.51 -0.59
C ARG A 49 -6.43 -3.12 -1.94
N ARG A 50 -5.98 -4.13 -2.67
CA ARG A 50 -5.42 -3.94 -3.99
C ARG A 50 -6.53 -3.72 -5.00
N LEU A 51 -6.35 -2.72 -5.81
CA LEU A 51 -7.28 -2.49 -6.91
C LEU A 51 -6.99 -3.51 -8.00
N ALA A 52 -8.05 -4.08 -8.53
CA ALA A 52 -7.90 -5.05 -9.60
C ALA A 52 -7.31 -4.34 -10.82
N GLY A 53 -6.20 -4.85 -11.25
CA GLY A 53 -5.55 -4.32 -12.44
C GLY A 53 -5.98 -5.04 -13.68
#